data_3e621a3a13005ac2a0e919138ce86ce2
#
_entry.id   3e621a3a13005ac2a0e919138ce86ce2
#
_cell.length_a   1.000
_cell.length_b   1.000
_cell.length_c   1.000
_cell.angle_alpha   90.00
_cell.angle_beta   90.00
_cell.angle_gamma   90.00
#
_symmetry.space_group_name_H-M   'P 1'
#
loop_
_entity.id
_entity.type
_entity.pdbx_description
1 polymer ?
#
loop_
_entity_poly.entity_id
_entity_poly.type
_entity_poly.pdbx_seq_one_letter_code
_entity_poly.pdbx_strand_id
1 'polypeptide(L)'
;KVNKADLEKAVTKAEAISEETLNKAVKKARDAFTKALNDAKAVFENKNASQEEVNEATKKLEDAIKGLDVLKGDTTALDAKLAEIKKLDESKYTEESWTALMNVVAEAKDLDKENATQVEVDEVVAKLTKAVDALEEKVLIEPEKPTVPEKPSEKPETKPETKPEVKPETKPEDKKDNTVKTGDPTSLFGLVSAMALSLAGFVSVKKKKD
;
A
#
# COMPACT_ATOMS: atom_id res chain seq x y z
N LYS A 1 41.38 -36.09 -20.14
CA LYS A 1 41.63 -35.55 -18.80
C LYS A 1 40.72 -34.35 -18.61
N VAL A 2 39.94 -34.33 -17.55
CA VAL A 2 39.01 -33.22 -17.27
C VAL A 2 39.83 -31.97 -16.92
N ASN A 3 39.45 -30.82 -17.50
CA ASN A 3 40.06 -29.53 -17.22
C ASN A 3 39.25 -28.78 -16.16
N LYS A 4 39.82 -28.50 -15.01
CA LYS A 4 39.23 -27.80 -13.88
C LYS A 4 39.76 -26.36 -13.69
N ALA A 5 40.57 -25.84 -14.59
CA ALA A 5 41.22 -24.55 -14.42
C ALA A 5 40.23 -23.39 -14.27
N ASP A 6 39.13 -23.39 -15.00
CA ASP A 6 38.14 -22.33 -14.89
C ASP A 6 37.28 -22.43 -13.62
N LEU A 7 37.00 -23.68 -13.16
CA LEU A 7 36.38 -23.91 -11.86
C LEU A 7 37.29 -23.42 -10.70
N GLU A 8 38.58 -23.69 -10.78
CA GLU A 8 39.57 -23.24 -9.80
C GLU A 8 39.62 -21.70 -9.70
N LYS A 9 39.64 -21.01 -10.86
CA LYS A 9 39.55 -19.55 -10.91
C LYS A 9 38.27 -19.00 -10.30
N ALA A 10 37.13 -19.64 -10.62
CA ALA A 10 35.84 -19.22 -10.07
C ALA A 10 35.76 -19.42 -8.56
N VAL A 11 36.28 -20.54 -8.03
CA VAL A 11 36.39 -20.79 -6.58
C VAL A 11 37.26 -19.77 -5.90
N THR A 12 38.48 -19.52 -6.45
CA THR A 12 39.41 -18.53 -5.91
C THR A 12 38.79 -17.11 -5.87
N LYS A 13 38.09 -16.74 -6.94
CA LYS A 13 37.36 -15.46 -7.00
C LYS A 13 36.25 -15.38 -5.95
N ALA A 14 35.53 -16.46 -5.76
CA ALA A 14 34.45 -16.55 -4.77
C ALA A 14 35.00 -16.43 -3.33
N GLU A 15 36.09 -17.12 -3.03
CA GLU A 15 36.74 -17.07 -1.71
C GLU A 15 37.35 -15.71 -1.38
N ALA A 16 37.68 -14.89 -2.39
CA ALA A 16 38.16 -13.54 -2.22
C ALA A 16 37.03 -12.52 -1.91
N ILE A 17 35.75 -12.90 -1.99
CA ILE A 17 34.63 -12.01 -1.68
C ILE A 17 34.57 -11.81 -0.17
N SER A 18 34.61 -10.56 0.26
CA SER A 18 34.58 -10.20 1.67
C SER A 18 33.21 -10.42 2.31
N GLU A 19 33.19 -10.69 3.61
CA GLU A 19 31.92 -10.76 4.37
C GLU A 19 31.14 -9.44 4.31
N GLU A 20 31.82 -8.30 4.20
CA GLU A 20 31.14 -7.02 4.01
C GLU A 20 30.32 -6.98 2.73
N THR A 21 30.87 -7.47 1.61
CA THR A 21 30.17 -7.59 0.34
C THR A 21 28.96 -8.54 0.47
N LEU A 22 29.15 -9.69 1.11
CA LEU A 22 28.08 -10.65 1.36
C LEU A 22 26.95 -10.02 2.20
N ASN A 23 27.29 -9.28 3.25
CA ASN A 23 26.30 -8.68 4.14
C ASN A 23 25.48 -7.56 3.48
N LYS A 24 25.99 -6.94 2.41
CA LYS A 24 25.26 -5.95 1.61
C LYS A 24 24.25 -6.59 0.64
N ALA A 25 24.47 -7.83 0.23
CA ALA A 25 23.56 -8.53 -0.66
C ALA A 25 22.30 -9.02 0.07
N VAL A 26 21.20 -9.19 -0.65
CA VAL A 26 19.98 -9.81 -0.12
C VAL A 26 20.28 -11.24 0.35
N LYS A 27 19.57 -11.68 1.39
CA LYS A 27 19.79 -13.01 1.99
C LYS A 27 19.72 -14.15 0.98
N LYS A 28 18.73 -14.10 0.09
CA LYS A 28 18.55 -15.11 -0.96
C LYS A 28 19.77 -15.24 -1.87
N ALA A 29 20.40 -14.12 -2.22
CA ALA A 29 21.62 -14.12 -3.05
C ALA A 29 22.83 -14.70 -2.27
N ARG A 30 22.99 -14.36 -1.00
CA ARG A 30 24.03 -14.93 -0.12
C ARG A 30 23.89 -16.44 0.04
N ASP A 31 22.66 -16.92 0.29
CA ASP A 31 22.40 -18.35 0.46
C ASP A 31 22.69 -19.11 -0.84
N ALA A 32 22.28 -18.56 -2.00
CA ALA A 32 22.56 -19.13 -3.31
C ALA A 32 24.08 -19.17 -3.60
N PHE A 33 24.79 -18.09 -3.26
CA PHE A 33 26.26 -18.02 -3.38
C PHE A 33 26.94 -19.08 -2.50
N THR A 34 26.58 -19.17 -1.23
CA THR A 34 27.18 -20.12 -0.30
C THR A 34 26.97 -21.56 -0.78
N LYS A 35 25.76 -21.87 -1.25
CA LYS A 35 25.45 -23.19 -1.82
C LYS A 35 26.29 -23.46 -3.07
N ALA A 36 26.33 -22.52 -4.01
CA ALA A 36 27.06 -22.70 -5.27
C ALA A 36 28.57 -22.85 -5.03
N LEU A 37 29.15 -22.14 -4.05
CA LEU A 37 30.57 -22.27 -3.67
C LEU A 37 30.84 -23.65 -3.09
N ASN A 38 30.01 -24.15 -2.19
CA ASN A 38 30.18 -25.48 -1.60
C ASN A 38 30.06 -26.59 -2.67
N ASP A 39 29.05 -26.48 -3.55
CA ASP A 39 28.85 -27.42 -4.66
C ASP A 39 30.06 -27.40 -5.61
N ALA A 40 30.60 -26.21 -5.94
CA ALA A 40 31.78 -26.03 -6.79
C ALA A 40 33.04 -26.66 -6.18
N LYS A 41 33.27 -26.47 -4.87
CA LYS A 41 34.36 -27.12 -4.14
C LYS A 41 34.27 -28.63 -4.18
N ALA A 42 33.05 -29.18 -3.94
CA ALA A 42 32.85 -30.62 -3.99
C ALA A 42 33.14 -31.20 -5.39
N VAL A 43 32.75 -30.52 -6.47
CA VAL A 43 33.06 -30.93 -7.85
C VAL A 43 34.56 -30.78 -8.13
N PHE A 44 35.22 -29.74 -7.60
CA PHE A 44 36.64 -29.53 -7.76
C PHE A 44 37.46 -30.65 -7.12
N GLU A 45 37.06 -31.10 -5.93
CA GLU A 45 37.74 -32.20 -5.20
C GLU A 45 37.43 -33.56 -5.78
N ASN A 46 36.28 -33.75 -6.47
CA ASN A 46 35.87 -35.04 -7.05
C ASN A 46 36.78 -35.42 -8.22
N LYS A 47 37.64 -36.45 -8.01
CA LYS A 47 38.55 -36.98 -9.04
C LYS A 47 37.84 -37.59 -10.24
N ASN A 48 36.59 -38.00 -10.07
CA ASN A 48 35.75 -38.67 -11.11
C ASN A 48 34.77 -37.71 -11.76
N ALA A 49 34.81 -36.43 -11.45
CA ALA A 49 33.92 -35.42 -12.05
C ALA A 49 34.07 -35.42 -13.58
N SER A 50 32.98 -35.37 -14.29
CA SER A 50 32.93 -35.18 -15.75
C SER A 50 33.21 -33.72 -16.12
N GLN A 51 33.56 -33.47 -17.38
CA GLN A 51 33.76 -32.10 -17.86
C GLN A 51 32.44 -31.28 -17.79
N GLU A 52 31.32 -31.95 -18.02
CA GLU A 52 30.00 -31.33 -17.93
C GLU A 52 29.70 -30.84 -16.51
N GLU A 53 29.90 -31.68 -15.49
CA GLU A 53 29.74 -31.29 -14.08
C GLU A 53 30.66 -30.14 -13.70
N VAL A 54 31.90 -30.13 -14.16
CA VAL A 54 32.86 -29.02 -13.93
C VAL A 54 32.34 -27.71 -14.59
N ASN A 55 31.89 -27.77 -15.83
CA ASN A 55 31.39 -26.59 -16.54
C ASN A 55 30.11 -26.05 -15.89
N GLU A 56 29.21 -26.94 -15.48
CA GLU A 56 27.95 -26.56 -14.81
C GLU A 56 28.23 -25.91 -13.43
N ALA A 57 29.12 -26.50 -12.63
CA ALA A 57 29.51 -25.94 -11.34
C ALA A 57 30.16 -24.58 -11.49
N THR A 58 31.03 -24.41 -12.48
CA THR A 58 31.67 -23.12 -12.80
C THR A 58 30.62 -22.07 -13.12
N LYS A 59 29.70 -22.38 -14.03
CA LYS A 59 28.63 -21.46 -14.43
C LYS A 59 27.72 -21.09 -13.26
N LYS A 60 27.28 -22.06 -12.46
CA LYS A 60 26.44 -21.82 -11.28
C LYS A 60 27.12 -20.88 -10.28
N LEU A 61 28.42 -21.08 -10.03
CA LEU A 61 29.18 -20.24 -9.11
C LEU A 61 29.35 -18.83 -9.66
N GLU A 62 29.67 -18.67 -10.94
CA GLU A 62 29.77 -17.36 -11.60
C GLU A 62 28.45 -16.59 -11.58
N ASP A 63 27.33 -17.29 -11.85
CA ASP A 63 25.98 -16.69 -11.81
C ASP A 63 25.60 -16.29 -10.37
N ALA A 64 25.98 -17.10 -9.37
CA ALA A 64 25.76 -16.79 -7.98
C ALA A 64 26.59 -15.59 -7.49
N ILE A 65 27.85 -15.45 -7.96
CA ILE A 65 28.69 -14.26 -7.70
C ILE A 65 28.02 -13.00 -8.26
N LYS A 66 27.50 -13.05 -9.49
CA LYS A 66 26.76 -11.92 -10.07
C LYS A 66 25.48 -11.60 -9.31
N GLY A 67 24.82 -12.62 -8.75
CA GLY A 67 23.63 -12.46 -7.93
C GLY A 67 23.86 -11.61 -6.68
N LEU A 68 25.09 -11.50 -6.18
CA LEU A 68 25.45 -10.66 -5.04
C LEU A 68 25.33 -9.14 -5.31
N ASP A 69 25.19 -8.74 -6.58
CA ASP A 69 24.91 -7.35 -6.95
C ASP A 69 23.51 -6.88 -6.56
N VAL A 70 22.60 -7.81 -6.21
CA VAL A 70 21.29 -7.48 -5.65
C VAL A 70 21.45 -7.12 -4.18
N LEU A 71 21.46 -5.82 -3.91
CA LEU A 71 21.73 -5.29 -2.58
C LEU A 71 20.45 -5.21 -1.74
N LYS A 72 20.60 -5.46 -0.44
CA LYS A 72 19.58 -5.28 0.56
C LYS A 72 19.30 -3.78 0.77
N GLY A 73 18.00 -3.43 0.87
CA GLY A 73 17.57 -2.06 1.14
C GLY A 73 17.88 -1.62 2.58
N ASP A 74 18.12 -0.34 2.75
CA ASP A 74 18.19 0.31 4.06
C ASP A 74 16.76 0.54 4.59
N THR A 75 16.41 -0.10 5.68
CA THR A 75 15.08 -0.02 6.30
C THR A 75 14.94 1.07 7.35
N THR A 76 15.95 1.90 7.56
CA THR A 76 15.96 2.93 8.61
C THR A 76 14.78 3.89 8.47
N ALA A 77 14.49 4.36 7.25
CA ALA A 77 13.36 5.24 6.98
C ALA A 77 12.01 4.54 7.21
N LEU A 78 11.91 3.27 6.84
CA LEU A 78 10.73 2.43 7.09
C LEU A 78 10.46 2.27 8.59
N ASP A 79 11.49 1.93 9.36
CA ASP A 79 11.38 1.73 10.80
C ASP A 79 11.04 3.03 11.52
N ALA A 80 11.62 4.16 11.11
CA ALA A 80 11.28 5.49 11.60
C ALA A 80 9.81 5.84 11.33
N LYS A 81 9.31 5.61 10.11
CA LYS A 81 7.92 5.88 9.75
C LYS A 81 6.95 5.00 10.54
N LEU A 82 7.23 3.72 10.73
CA LEU A 82 6.43 2.84 11.57
C LEU A 82 6.43 3.29 13.05
N ALA A 83 7.55 3.83 13.53
CA ALA A 83 7.64 4.37 14.89
C ALA A 83 6.85 5.67 15.06
N GLU A 84 6.77 6.52 14.03
CA GLU A 84 5.91 7.71 14.00
C GLU A 84 4.44 7.32 14.06
N ILE A 85 4.02 6.37 13.22
CA ILE A 85 2.63 5.90 13.14
C ILE A 85 2.17 5.32 14.50
N LYS A 86 3.04 4.61 15.21
CA LYS A 86 2.72 4.08 16.56
C LYS A 86 2.40 5.15 17.60
N LYS A 87 2.78 6.41 17.37
CA LYS A 87 2.49 7.54 18.27
C LYS A 87 1.17 8.22 17.95
N LEU A 88 0.54 7.89 16.84
CA LEU A 88 -0.76 8.42 16.45
C LEU A 88 -1.85 7.86 17.36
N ASP A 89 -2.82 8.71 17.68
CA ASP A 89 -3.96 8.35 18.49
C ASP A 89 -5.16 8.06 17.58
N GLU A 90 -5.54 6.79 17.50
CA GLU A 90 -6.67 6.30 16.70
C GLU A 90 -7.97 7.05 16.97
N SER A 91 -8.19 7.47 18.23
CA SER A 91 -9.44 8.12 18.62
C SER A 91 -9.69 9.45 17.88
N LYS A 92 -8.64 10.06 17.34
CA LYS A 92 -8.68 11.34 16.64
C LYS A 92 -9.09 11.24 15.17
N TYR A 93 -9.03 10.05 14.59
CA TYR A 93 -9.23 9.85 13.16
C TYR A 93 -10.50 9.06 12.85
N THR A 94 -11.02 9.19 11.62
CA THR A 94 -12.15 8.39 11.17
C THR A 94 -11.75 6.91 11.09
N GLU A 95 -12.69 6.01 11.39
CA GLU A 95 -12.45 4.56 11.37
C GLU A 95 -11.98 4.09 9.98
N GLU A 96 -12.54 4.68 8.93
CA GLU A 96 -12.20 4.34 7.55
C GLU A 96 -10.74 4.70 7.22
N SER A 97 -10.32 5.94 7.48
CA SER A 97 -8.95 6.38 7.21
C SER A 97 -7.93 5.67 8.09
N TRP A 98 -8.27 5.39 9.35
CA TRP A 98 -7.42 4.62 10.24
C TRP A 98 -7.26 3.18 9.80
N THR A 99 -8.35 2.51 9.39
CA THR A 99 -8.29 1.14 8.87
C THR A 99 -7.45 1.06 7.60
N ALA A 100 -7.59 2.03 6.69
CA ALA A 100 -6.75 2.10 5.49
C ALA A 100 -5.27 2.21 5.84
N LEU A 101 -4.89 3.07 6.80
CA LEU A 101 -3.51 3.16 7.29
C LEU A 101 -3.03 1.83 7.88
N MET A 102 -3.84 1.19 8.73
CA MET A 102 -3.44 -0.08 9.38
C MET A 102 -3.23 -1.22 8.39
N ASN A 103 -3.95 -1.25 7.27
CA ASN A 103 -3.71 -2.21 6.19
C ASN A 103 -2.31 -2.01 5.57
N VAL A 104 -1.92 -0.76 5.31
CA VAL A 104 -0.58 -0.45 4.77
C VAL A 104 0.50 -0.76 5.82
N VAL A 105 0.23 -0.52 7.11
CA VAL A 105 1.15 -0.91 8.20
C VAL A 105 1.34 -2.43 8.26
N ALA A 106 0.30 -3.21 8.00
CA ALA A 106 0.41 -4.67 7.91
C ALA A 106 1.31 -5.09 6.75
N GLU A 107 1.09 -4.55 5.53
CA GLU A 107 1.99 -4.78 4.38
C GLU A 107 3.45 -4.44 4.72
N ALA A 108 3.67 -3.32 5.40
CA ALA A 108 5.01 -2.87 5.79
C ALA A 108 5.70 -3.81 6.78
N LYS A 109 4.94 -4.43 7.69
CA LYS A 109 5.45 -5.42 8.64
C LYS A 109 5.75 -6.77 8.00
N ASP A 110 5.01 -7.13 6.95
CA ASP A 110 5.18 -8.38 6.21
C ASP A 110 6.33 -8.30 5.20
N LEU A 111 6.92 -7.11 4.98
CA LEU A 111 8.08 -6.95 4.11
C LEU A 111 9.25 -7.79 4.64
N ASP A 112 9.77 -8.68 3.79
CA ASP A 112 10.99 -9.44 4.09
C ASP A 112 12.22 -8.54 3.99
N LYS A 113 12.56 -7.90 5.09
CA LYS A 113 13.66 -6.92 5.20
C LYS A 113 15.03 -7.50 4.82
N GLU A 114 15.21 -8.82 4.91
CA GLU A 114 16.47 -9.47 4.54
C GLU A 114 16.62 -9.67 3.03
N ASN A 115 15.49 -9.69 2.31
CA ASN A 115 15.45 -9.87 0.87
C ASN A 115 14.93 -8.67 0.10
N ALA A 116 14.36 -7.68 0.77
CA ALA A 116 13.86 -6.47 0.14
C ALA A 116 15.00 -5.61 -0.41
N THR A 117 14.83 -5.16 -1.64
CA THR A 117 15.69 -4.18 -2.29
C THR A 117 15.35 -2.76 -1.83
N GLN A 118 16.21 -1.78 -2.13
CA GLN A 118 15.92 -0.38 -1.80
C GLN A 118 14.63 0.11 -2.45
N VAL A 119 14.36 -0.29 -3.69
CA VAL A 119 13.14 0.10 -4.40
C VAL A 119 11.89 -0.39 -3.66
N GLU A 120 11.87 -1.64 -3.22
CA GLU A 120 10.74 -2.21 -2.47
C GLU A 120 10.56 -1.52 -1.11
N VAL A 121 11.64 -1.20 -0.42
CA VAL A 121 11.61 -0.44 0.84
C VAL A 121 11.02 0.97 0.60
N ASP A 122 11.52 1.68 -0.43
CA ASP A 122 11.08 3.03 -0.76
C ASP A 122 9.60 3.07 -1.16
N GLU A 123 9.12 2.07 -1.90
CA GLU A 123 7.70 1.92 -2.26
C GLU A 123 6.81 1.78 -1.03
N VAL A 124 7.23 0.96 -0.06
CA VAL A 124 6.48 0.78 1.20
C VAL A 124 6.48 2.06 2.03
N VAL A 125 7.60 2.76 2.13
CA VAL A 125 7.68 4.07 2.82
C VAL A 125 6.77 5.09 2.15
N ALA A 126 6.73 5.13 0.82
CA ALA A 126 5.85 6.03 0.07
C ALA A 126 4.37 5.71 0.30
N LYS A 127 3.99 4.42 0.34
CA LYS A 127 2.62 3.98 0.67
C LYS A 127 2.23 4.42 2.09
N LEU A 128 3.10 4.18 3.08
CA LEU A 128 2.88 4.60 4.47
C LEU A 128 2.71 6.12 4.57
N THR A 129 3.54 6.89 3.89
CA THR A 129 3.45 8.36 3.89
C THR A 129 2.11 8.81 3.33
N LYS A 130 1.69 8.27 2.17
CA LYS A 130 0.38 8.59 1.58
C LYS A 130 -0.78 8.22 2.48
N ALA A 131 -0.69 7.08 3.17
CA ALA A 131 -1.74 6.64 4.07
C ALA A 131 -1.84 7.53 5.33
N VAL A 132 -0.71 8.04 5.83
CA VAL A 132 -0.67 9.03 6.92
C VAL A 132 -1.25 10.36 6.46
N ASP A 133 -0.87 10.84 5.26
CA ASP A 133 -1.36 12.10 4.69
C ASP A 133 -2.88 12.04 4.38
N ALA A 134 -3.43 10.84 4.18
CA ALA A 134 -4.85 10.60 3.94
C ALA A 134 -5.67 10.39 5.22
N LEU A 135 -5.07 10.54 6.40
CA LEU A 135 -5.81 10.46 7.65
C LEU A 135 -6.79 11.63 7.78
N GLU A 136 -8.03 11.31 8.05
CA GLU A 136 -9.10 12.27 8.28
C GLU A 136 -9.41 12.38 9.78
N GLU A 137 -9.32 13.60 10.33
CA GLU A 137 -9.67 13.83 11.73
C GLU A 137 -11.20 13.72 11.92
N LYS A 138 -11.61 13.11 13.04
CA LYS A 138 -13.01 13.10 13.47
C LYS A 138 -13.45 14.53 13.76
N VAL A 139 -14.45 15.03 13.05
CA VAL A 139 -15.12 16.26 13.43
C VAL A 139 -15.90 16.00 14.71
N LEU A 140 -15.35 16.38 15.85
CA LEU A 140 -16.08 16.44 17.10
C LEU A 140 -17.10 17.57 16.95
N ILE A 141 -18.32 17.25 16.52
CA ILE A 141 -19.45 18.16 16.68
C ILE A 141 -19.68 18.22 18.18
N GLU A 142 -19.15 19.25 18.81
CA GLU A 142 -19.56 19.59 20.19
C GLU A 142 -21.09 19.72 20.14
N PRO A 143 -21.85 18.98 20.98
CA PRO A 143 -23.28 19.15 21.01
C PRO A 143 -23.56 20.61 21.34
N GLU A 144 -24.19 21.32 20.41
CA GLU A 144 -24.64 22.68 20.64
C GLU A 144 -25.38 22.68 21.99
N LYS A 145 -24.83 23.45 22.94
CA LYS A 145 -25.48 23.70 24.22
C LYS A 145 -26.90 24.11 23.93
N PRO A 146 -27.93 23.41 24.51
CA PRO A 146 -29.31 23.77 24.27
C PRO A 146 -29.46 25.25 24.58
N THR A 147 -29.76 26.06 23.58
CA THR A 147 -30.21 27.42 23.79
C THR A 147 -31.52 27.35 24.52
N VAL A 148 -31.50 27.70 25.77
CA VAL A 148 -32.70 27.87 26.60
C VAL A 148 -33.62 28.83 25.84
N PRO A 149 -34.89 28.45 25.55
CA PRO A 149 -35.84 29.38 24.95
C PRO A 149 -36.00 30.56 25.88
N GLU A 150 -35.68 31.76 25.41
CA GLU A 150 -35.99 32.98 26.13
C GLU A 150 -37.51 33.04 26.39
N LYS A 151 -37.85 33.08 27.68
CA LYS A 151 -39.19 33.26 28.19
C LYS A 151 -39.75 34.57 27.62
N PRO A 152 -40.95 34.56 27.01
CA PRO A 152 -41.57 35.79 26.58
C PRO A 152 -41.85 36.73 27.78
N SER A 153 -41.32 37.92 27.73
CA SER A 153 -41.60 38.98 28.70
C SER A 153 -43.07 39.41 28.57
N GLU A 154 -43.81 39.29 29.67
CA GLU A 154 -45.17 39.75 29.81
C GLU A 154 -45.25 41.28 29.78
N LYS A 155 -46.21 41.78 28.98
CA LYS A 155 -47.25 42.77 29.14
C LYS A 155 -46.97 44.16 29.79
N PRO A 156 -47.63 45.25 29.32
CA PRO A 156 -48.93 45.56 29.91
C PRO A 156 -50.06 45.93 28.95
N GLU A 157 -51.23 45.64 29.48
CA GLU A 157 -52.57 45.85 28.97
C GLU A 157 -52.94 47.30 28.69
N THR A 158 -53.79 47.51 27.70
CA THR A 158 -54.99 48.37 27.82
C THR A 158 -56.07 47.96 26.81
N LYS A 159 -57.27 47.80 27.36
CA LYS A 159 -58.62 47.60 26.75
C LYS A 159 -59.27 49.00 26.69
N PRO A 160 -60.50 49.23 26.06
CA PRO A 160 -61.38 48.40 25.22
C PRO A 160 -62.10 49.16 24.04
N GLU A 161 -63.07 48.41 23.44
CA GLU A 161 -64.26 48.87 22.71
C GLU A 161 -64.08 49.13 21.20
N THR A 162 -64.92 48.62 20.29
CA THR A 162 -66.38 48.32 20.17
C THR A 162 -66.63 47.45 18.92
N LYS A 163 -67.65 46.62 19.00
CA LYS A 163 -68.36 45.85 17.94
C LYS A 163 -69.26 46.82 17.15
N PRO A 164 -69.85 46.57 15.96
CA PRO A 164 -70.43 45.31 15.50
C PRO A 164 -70.41 44.99 13.95
N GLU A 165 -70.64 43.74 13.66
CA GLU A 165 -71.53 43.18 12.64
C GLU A 165 -71.35 43.50 11.15
N VAL A 166 -71.29 42.49 10.30
CA VAL A 166 -72.34 41.85 9.49
C VAL A 166 -71.77 40.75 8.61
N LYS A 167 -72.43 39.56 8.67
CA LYS A 167 -72.42 38.44 7.74
C LYS A 167 -73.38 38.77 6.61
N PRO A 168 -73.56 38.07 5.45
CA PRO A 168 -73.15 36.69 5.11
C PRO A 168 -72.82 36.42 3.62
N GLU A 169 -72.55 35.11 3.37
CA GLU A 169 -72.86 34.30 2.17
C GLU A 169 -72.08 34.62 0.86
N THR A 170 -71.53 33.65 0.20
CA THR A 170 -72.09 32.43 -0.41
C THR A 170 -70.98 31.56 -1.02
N LYS A 171 -71.14 30.25 -0.88
CA LYS A 171 -70.64 29.16 -1.70
C LYS A 171 -71.39 29.13 -3.04
N PRO A 172 -71.08 28.46 -4.15
CA PRO A 172 -70.38 27.17 -4.24
C PRO A 172 -69.51 26.90 -5.51
N GLU A 173 -68.90 25.72 -5.48
CA GLU A 173 -68.67 24.75 -6.57
C GLU A 173 -67.76 25.17 -7.77
N ASP A 174 -66.98 24.38 -8.34
CA ASP A 174 -66.96 22.93 -8.62
C ASP A 174 -65.67 22.54 -9.33
N LYS A 175 -65.22 21.31 -9.03
CA LYS A 175 -64.71 20.28 -9.93
C LYS A 175 -63.29 20.33 -10.55
N LYS A 176 -62.74 19.19 -10.24
CA LYS A 176 -61.98 18.20 -11.06
C LYS A 176 -60.47 18.39 -11.14
N ASP A 177 -59.87 17.48 -10.47
CA ASP A 177 -59.41 16.15 -10.91
C ASP A 177 -58.19 16.21 -11.83
N ASN A 178 -57.12 15.75 -11.37
CA ASN A 178 -56.42 14.62 -11.91
C ASN A 178 -55.08 14.37 -11.21
N THR A 179 -55.07 13.29 -10.46
CA THR A 179 -54.09 12.21 -10.47
C THR A 179 -52.81 12.49 -11.24
N VAL A 180 -51.70 12.21 -10.62
CA VAL A 180 -50.85 11.11 -10.98
C VAL A 180 -49.54 11.16 -10.21
N LYS A 181 -49.38 10.18 -9.38
CA LYS A 181 -48.23 9.25 -9.20
C LYS A 181 -46.85 9.80 -8.89
N THR A 182 -46.48 9.48 -7.69
CA THR A 182 -45.36 8.61 -7.34
C THR A 182 -44.17 8.61 -8.30
N GLY A 183 -43.07 9.01 -7.80
CA GLY A 183 -41.77 8.73 -8.38
C GLY A 183 -40.71 8.84 -7.34
N ASP A 184 -40.48 7.75 -6.63
CA ASP A 184 -39.24 7.53 -5.88
C ASP A 184 -38.05 7.64 -6.82
N PRO A 185 -37.01 8.40 -6.50
CA PRO A 185 -35.73 8.17 -7.10
C PRO A 185 -34.91 7.25 -6.17
N THR A 186 -35.02 5.97 -6.44
CA THR A 186 -34.04 5.01 -5.97
C THR A 186 -32.65 5.45 -6.36
N SER A 187 -31.86 5.61 -5.35
CA SER A 187 -30.43 5.65 -5.32
C SER A 187 -29.79 4.63 -6.27
N LEU A 188 -29.08 5.12 -7.26
CA LEU A 188 -28.15 4.33 -8.07
C LEU A 188 -26.74 4.73 -7.69
N PHE A 189 -26.25 4.13 -6.61
CA PHE A 189 -24.83 4.01 -6.38
C PHE A 189 -24.35 2.74 -7.09
N GLY A 190 -23.77 2.91 -8.24
CA GLY A 190 -23.13 1.86 -8.99
C GLY A 190 -22.02 2.46 -9.84
N LEU A 191 -20.88 2.76 -9.24
CA LEU A 191 -19.68 3.10 -9.98
C LEU A 191 -18.56 2.15 -9.56
N VAL A 192 -18.63 0.98 -10.17
CA VAL A 192 -17.49 0.06 -10.21
C VAL A 192 -16.50 0.63 -11.21
N SER A 193 -15.47 1.28 -10.72
CA SER A 193 -14.32 1.64 -11.54
C SER A 193 -13.37 0.44 -11.59
N ALA A 194 -13.54 -0.36 -12.62
CA ALA A 194 -12.57 -1.36 -13.02
C ALA A 194 -11.34 -0.65 -13.57
N MET A 195 -10.30 -0.57 -12.77
CA MET A 195 -8.99 -0.11 -13.23
C MET A 195 -8.27 -1.29 -13.88
N ALA A 196 -8.33 -1.30 -15.21
CA ALA A 196 -7.60 -2.23 -16.05
C ALA A 196 -6.10 -2.07 -15.82
N LEU A 197 -5.45 -3.14 -15.37
CA LEU A 197 -4.00 -3.26 -15.44
C LEU A 197 -3.60 -3.38 -16.92
N SER A 198 -3.04 -2.32 -17.43
CA SER A 198 -2.35 -2.31 -18.71
C SER A 198 -0.96 -2.92 -18.53
N LEU A 199 -0.82 -4.17 -18.89
CA LEU A 199 0.47 -4.79 -19.16
C LEU A 199 1.00 -4.23 -20.48
N ALA A 200 1.85 -3.24 -20.41
CA ALA A 200 2.70 -2.82 -21.51
C ALA A 200 4.01 -3.61 -21.40
N GLY A 201 4.25 -4.51 -22.30
CA GLY A 201 4.91 -4.25 -23.53
C GLY A 201 6.33 -4.79 -23.46
N PHE A 202 6.44 -6.13 -23.64
CA PHE A 202 7.72 -6.80 -23.91
C PHE A 202 8.26 -6.30 -25.26
N VAL A 203 9.20 -5.38 -25.24
CA VAL A 203 9.96 -5.01 -26.44
C VAL A 203 11.06 -6.04 -26.65
N SER A 204 10.78 -6.97 -27.51
CA SER A 204 11.78 -7.92 -28.07
C SER A 204 12.65 -7.16 -29.08
N VAL A 205 13.85 -6.78 -28.64
CA VAL A 205 14.86 -6.25 -29.59
C VAL A 205 15.52 -7.42 -30.32
N LYS A 206 15.06 -7.65 -31.51
CA LYS A 206 15.66 -8.60 -32.47
C LYS A 206 16.92 -7.95 -33.00
N LYS A 207 18.08 -8.41 -32.56
CA LYS A 207 19.38 -7.99 -33.09
C LYS A 207 19.56 -8.58 -34.46
N LYS A 208 19.54 -7.70 -35.48
CA LYS A 208 19.85 -8.04 -36.86
C LYS A 208 21.36 -8.24 -37.01
N LYS A 209 21.71 -9.37 -37.61
CA LYS A 209 23.06 -9.77 -37.94
C LYS A 209 23.38 -9.15 -39.32
N ASP A 210 24.44 -8.41 -39.44
CA ASP A 210 25.26 -8.23 -40.60
C ASP A 210 26.72 -8.32 -40.21
#